data_adf31d595be8561f759deab4619c28f3
#
_entry.id   adf31d595be8561f759deab4619c28f3
#
_cell.length_a   1.000
_cell.length_b   1.000
_cell.length_c   1.000
_cell.angle_alpha   90.00
_cell.angle_beta   90.00
_cell.angle_gamma   90.00
#
_symmetry.space_group_name_H-M   'P 1'
#
loop_
_entity.id
_entity.type
_entity.pdbx_description
1 polymer ?
#
loop_
_entity_poly.entity_id
_entity_poly.type
_entity_poly.pdbx_seq_one_letter_code
_entity_poly.pdbx_strand_id
1 'polypeptide(L)'
;MRIAVIGNPNFTTGFRLAGVDEYREVRDENKEAELDDAVEDIMSKEDVGIVVMHQDDLDYLSRQVRENAENSIDPTLVTLGGEEGRSGLRQKIKQAIGIDLMS
;
A
#
# COMPACT_ATOMS: atom_id res chain seq x y z
N MET A 1 7.27 -14.22 -11.42
CA MET A 1 7.01 -13.01 -10.59
C MET A 1 5.70 -13.21 -9.85
N ARG A 2 5.72 -13.00 -8.54
CA ARG A 2 4.53 -13.11 -7.72
C ARG A 2 4.04 -11.74 -7.30
N ILE A 3 2.73 -11.67 -7.07
CA ILE A 3 2.11 -10.49 -6.48
C ILE A 3 1.82 -10.82 -5.03
N ALA A 4 2.25 -9.96 -4.12
CA ALA A 4 1.97 -10.09 -2.71
C ALA A 4 1.05 -8.96 -2.26
N VAL A 5 0.21 -9.23 -1.27
CA VAL A 5 -0.68 -8.22 -0.72
C VAL A 5 -0.48 -8.14 0.79
N ILE A 6 -0.46 -6.91 1.31
CA ILE A 6 -0.31 -6.67 2.74
C ILE A 6 -1.45 -5.75 3.17
N GLY A 7 -2.16 -6.15 4.21
CA GLY A 7 -3.23 -5.34 4.73
C GLY A 7 -4.06 -6.06 5.77
N ASN A 8 -5.18 -5.45 6.15
CA ASN A 8 -6.09 -6.07 7.09
C ASN A 8 -6.82 -7.25 6.44
N PRO A 9 -7.52 -8.08 7.23
CA PRO A 9 -8.20 -9.25 6.67
C PRO A 9 -9.20 -8.93 5.55
N ASN A 10 -9.90 -7.81 5.64
CA ASN A 10 -10.85 -7.44 4.58
C ASN A 10 -10.13 -7.14 3.26
N PHE A 11 -9.01 -6.44 3.35
CA PHE A 11 -8.22 -6.09 2.18
C PHE A 11 -7.60 -7.33 1.54
N THR A 12 -6.95 -8.17 2.34
CA THR A 12 -6.26 -9.37 1.82
C THR A 12 -7.24 -10.39 1.28
N THR A 13 -8.41 -10.53 1.90
CA THR A 13 -9.41 -11.50 1.45
C THR A 13 -9.84 -11.25 0.01
N GLY A 14 -10.06 -9.98 -0.36
CA GLY A 14 -10.43 -9.65 -1.73
C GLY A 14 -9.41 -10.13 -2.74
N PHE A 15 -8.13 -9.93 -2.45
CA PHE A 15 -7.06 -10.36 -3.35
C PHE A 15 -6.87 -11.86 -3.36
N ARG A 16 -7.06 -12.53 -2.22
CA ARG A 16 -6.97 -13.98 -2.15
C ARG A 16 -8.07 -14.63 -3.00
N LEU A 17 -9.26 -14.07 -2.98
CA LEU A 17 -10.36 -14.57 -3.82
C LEU A 17 -10.06 -14.38 -5.31
N ALA A 18 -9.25 -13.39 -5.65
CA ALA A 18 -8.83 -13.16 -7.02
C ALA A 18 -7.62 -14.02 -7.43
N GLY A 19 -7.12 -14.85 -6.54
CA GLY A 19 -6.04 -15.79 -6.86
C GLY A 19 -4.66 -15.42 -6.35
N VAL A 20 -4.53 -14.34 -5.60
CA VAL A 20 -3.25 -13.98 -4.98
C VAL A 20 -2.99 -14.92 -3.80
N ASP A 21 -1.86 -15.62 -3.83
CA ASP A 21 -1.53 -16.60 -2.81
C ASP A 21 -0.41 -16.18 -1.85
N GLU A 22 0.25 -15.06 -2.12
CA GLU A 22 1.25 -14.50 -1.21
C GLU A 22 0.67 -13.29 -0.53
N TYR A 23 0.52 -13.34 0.79
CA TYR A 23 -0.11 -12.25 1.52
C TYR A 23 0.34 -12.21 2.97
N ARG A 24 0.17 -11.04 3.59
CA ARG A 24 0.35 -10.86 5.03
C ARG A 24 -0.86 -10.11 5.57
N GLU A 25 -1.53 -10.71 6.53
CA GLU A 25 -2.64 -10.06 7.23
C GLU A 25 -2.12 -9.37 8.47
N VAL A 26 -2.41 -8.09 8.59
CA VAL A 26 -2.11 -7.32 9.79
C VAL A 26 -3.40 -6.62 10.19
N ARG A 27 -3.91 -6.96 11.35
CA ARG A 27 -5.15 -6.36 11.85
C ARG A 27 -4.93 -4.89 12.16
N ASP A 28 -5.99 -4.09 12.01
CA ASP A 28 -5.90 -2.65 12.20
C ASP A 28 -5.32 -2.27 13.57
N GLU A 29 -5.70 -2.99 14.62
CA GLU A 29 -5.19 -2.73 15.96
C GLU A 29 -3.71 -3.06 16.14
N ASN A 30 -3.13 -3.81 15.22
CA ASN A 30 -1.73 -4.25 15.29
C ASN A 30 -0.83 -3.58 14.27
N LYS A 31 -1.35 -2.69 13.45
CA LYS A 31 -0.56 -2.10 12.36
C LYS A 31 0.67 -1.34 12.84
N GLU A 32 0.55 -0.60 13.92
CA GLU A 32 1.70 0.14 14.45
C GLU A 32 2.83 -0.78 14.89
N ALA A 33 2.49 -1.95 15.43
CA ALA A 33 3.49 -2.86 15.97
C ALA A 33 4.05 -3.84 14.95
N GLU A 34 3.24 -4.23 13.96
CA GLU A 34 3.57 -5.37 13.09
C GLU A 34 3.72 -5.03 11.62
N LEU A 35 3.22 -3.89 11.17
CA LEU A 35 3.20 -3.61 9.73
C LEU A 35 4.60 -3.41 9.15
N ASP A 36 5.50 -2.78 9.88
CA ASP A 36 6.89 -2.63 9.44
C ASP A 36 7.53 -3.98 9.15
N ASP A 37 7.39 -4.92 10.07
CA ASP A 37 7.98 -6.26 9.90
C ASP A 37 7.35 -7.01 8.73
N ALA A 38 6.05 -6.87 8.57
CA ALA A 38 5.34 -7.52 7.46
C ALA A 38 5.85 -6.99 6.12
N VAL A 39 6.01 -5.67 6.01
CA VAL A 39 6.50 -5.05 4.77
C VAL A 39 7.94 -5.46 4.50
N GLU A 40 8.81 -5.39 5.51
CA GLU A 40 10.20 -5.78 5.32
C GLU A 40 10.33 -7.24 4.90
N ASP A 41 9.54 -8.12 5.51
CA ASP A 41 9.58 -9.54 5.18
C ASP A 41 9.16 -9.79 3.73
N ILE A 42 8.06 -9.18 3.31
CA ILE A 42 7.57 -9.33 1.94
C ILE A 42 8.54 -8.71 0.93
N MET A 43 9.06 -7.53 1.24
CA MET A 43 9.97 -6.83 0.33
C MET A 43 11.31 -7.57 0.15
N SER A 44 11.66 -8.44 1.09
CA SER A 44 12.89 -9.22 0.99
C SER A 44 12.75 -10.51 0.19
N LYS A 45 11.54 -10.88 -0.22
CA LYS A 45 11.31 -12.11 -0.99
C LYS A 45 11.69 -11.90 -2.44
N GLU A 46 12.57 -12.78 -2.96
CA GLU A 46 13.09 -12.64 -4.30
C GLU A 46 12.06 -12.92 -5.40
N ASP A 47 11.08 -13.76 -5.12
CA ASP A 47 10.06 -14.13 -6.09
C ASP A 47 8.89 -13.15 -6.17
N VAL A 48 8.83 -12.18 -5.26
CA VAL A 48 7.79 -11.16 -5.29
C VAL A 48 8.24 -10.00 -6.16
N GLY A 49 7.40 -9.67 -7.15
CA GLY A 49 7.70 -8.56 -8.06
C GLY A 49 6.82 -7.34 -7.83
N ILE A 50 5.64 -7.54 -7.25
CA ILE A 50 4.70 -6.45 -6.96
C ILE A 50 4.14 -6.66 -5.55
N VAL A 51 4.12 -5.57 -4.77
CA VAL A 51 3.52 -5.57 -3.44
C VAL A 51 2.36 -4.59 -3.45
N VAL A 52 1.19 -5.05 -3.05
CA VAL A 52 -0.02 -4.23 -3.03
C VAL A 52 -0.38 -3.91 -1.59
N MET A 53 -0.59 -2.64 -1.30
CA MET A 53 -1.00 -2.17 0.02
C MET A 53 -2.10 -1.13 -0.11
N HIS A 54 -2.86 -0.95 0.95
CA HIS A 54 -3.79 0.16 1.03
C HIS A 54 -3.01 1.45 1.27
N GLN A 55 -3.42 2.52 0.60
CA GLN A 55 -2.74 3.81 0.71
C GLN A 55 -2.61 4.29 2.16
N ASP A 56 -3.68 4.12 2.93
CA ASP A 56 -3.71 4.58 4.32
C ASP A 56 -2.73 3.82 5.21
N ASP A 57 -2.37 2.61 4.84
CA ASP A 57 -1.45 1.80 5.64
C ASP A 57 -0.03 2.34 5.63
N LEU A 58 0.33 3.13 4.64
CA LEU A 58 1.65 3.74 4.58
C LEU A 58 1.93 4.64 5.80
N ASP A 59 0.89 5.22 6.37
CA ASP A 59 1.03 6.09 7.53
C ASP A 59 1.44 5.34 8.80
N TYR A 60 1.24 4.02 8.83
CA TYR A 60 1.64 3.18 9.95
C TYR A 60 3.09 2.72 9.87
N LEU A 61 3.73 2.91 8.73
CA LEU A 61 5.12 2.49 8.55
C LEU A 61 6.06 3.51 9.16
N SER A 62 7.19 3.01 9.69
CA SER A 62 8.26 3.91 10.07
C SER A 62 8.77 4.61 8.83
N ARG A 63 9.40 5.77 9.04
CA ARG A 63 9.91 6.57 7.94
C ARG A 63 10.85 5.78 7.05
N GLN A 64 11.76 5.02 7.64
CA GLN A 64 12.75 4.26 6.89
C GLN A 64 12.10 3.15 6.06
N VAL A 65 11.19 2.39 6.66
CA VAL A 65 10.49 1.32 5.94
C VAL A 65 9.64 1.89 4.82
N ARG A 66 8.96 2.99 5.09
CA ARG A 66 8.13 3.65 4.08
C ARG A 66 8.97 4.13 2.90
N GLU A 67 10.08 4.81 3.17
CA GLU A 67 10.95 5.29 2.11
C GLU A 67 11.53 4.14 1.29
N ASN A 68 11.98 3.08 1.95
CA ASN A 68 12.52 1.92 1.26
C ASN A 68 11.47 1.26 0.36
N ALA A 69 10.25 1.13 0.86
CA ALA A 69 9.17 0.53 0.09
C ALA A 69 8.78 1.40 -1.11
N GLU A 70 8.63 2.70 -0.90
CA GLU A 70 8.22 3.61 -1.96
C GLU A 70 9.29 3.76 -3.04
N ASN A 71 10.55 3.62 -2.69
CA ASN A 71 11.65 3.76 -3.64
C ASN A 71 12.06 2.44 -4.29
N SER A 72 11.50 1.32 -3.84
CA SER A 72 11.86 0.02 -4.38
C SER A 72 11.34 -0.16 -5.80
N ILE A 73 12.20 -0.65 -6.67
CA ILE A 73 11.83 -0.95 -8.06
C ILE A 73 11.47 -2.42 -8.21
N ASP A 74 12.12 -3.28 -7.43
CA ASP A 74 11.90 -4.71 -7.50
C ASP A 74 12.03 -5.30 -6.08
N PRO A 75 10.91 -5.57 -5.42
CA PRO A 75 9.53 -5.47 -5.90
C PRO A 75 9.02 -4.02 -5.94
N THR A 76 8.06 -3.77 -6.82
CA THR A 76 7.43 -2.46 -6.95
C THR A 76 6.23 -2.38 -6.02
N LEU A 77 6.15 -1.31 -5.24
CA LEU A 77 5.00 -1.06 -4.38
C LEU A 77 3.87 -0.40 -5.17
N VAL A 78 2.69 -1.00 -5.11
CA VAL A 78 1.47 -0.45 -5.69
C VAL A 78 0.48 -0.19 -4.57
N THR A 79 -0.01 1.02 -4.46
CA THR A 79 -0.99 1.37 -3.44
C THR A 79 -2.35 1.59 -4.07
N LEU A 80 -3.37 1.07 -3.38
CA LEU A 80 -4.76 1.28 -3.76
C LEU A 80 -5.41 2.12 -2.68
N GLY A 81 -6.10 3.17 -3.09
CA GLY A 81 -6.75 4.06 -2.15
C GLY A 81 -8.16 3.63 -1.82
N GLY A 82 -8.58 3.91 -0.59
CA GLY A 82 -9.96 3.88 -0.21
C GLY A 82 -10.58 5.26 -0.48
N GLU A 83 -11.53 5.66 0.36
CA GLU A 83 -12.16 6.96 0.21
C GLU A 83 -11.17 8.11 0.31
N GLU A 84 -10.20 7.99 1.22
CA GLU A 84 -9.18 9.04 1.36
C GLU A 84 -8.29 9.11 0.13
N GLY A 85 -8.00 7.97 -0.47
CA GLY A 85 -7.28 7.96 -1.74
C GLY A 85 -8.03 8.69 -2.83
N ARG A 86 -9.35 8.54 -2.86
CA ARG A 86 -10.20 9.30 -3.78
C ARG A 86 -10.15 10.79 -3.47
N SER A 87 -10.22 11.13 -2.19
CA SER A 87 -10.15 12.53 -1.78
C SER A 87 -8.82 13.13 -2.13
N GLY A 88 -7.73 12.39 -1.94
CA GLY A 88 -6.40 12.84 -2.31
C GLY A 88 -6.28 13.07 -3.81
N LEU A 89 -6.83 12.17 -4.60
CA LEU A 89 -6.83 12.32 -6.04
C LEU A 89 -7.66 13.54 -6.47
N ARG A 90 -8.82 13.71 -5.88
CA ARG A 90 -9.65 14.89 -6.13
C ARG A 90 -8.93 16.18 -5.80
N GLN A 91 -8.25 16.21 -4.67
CA GLN A 91 -7.49 17.40 -4.29
C GLN A 91 -6.34 17.66 -5.26
N LYS A 92 -5.66 16.63 -5.69
CA LYS A 92 -4.60 16.80 -6.69
C LYS A 92 -5.14 17.31 -8.00
N ILE A 93 -6.28 16.81 -8.42
CA ILE A 93 -6.93 17.29 -9.64
C ILE A 93 -7.36 18.74 -9.46
N LYS A 94 -7.93 19.08 -8.31
CA LYS A 94 -8.30 20.47 -8.02
C LYS A 94 -7.11 21.39 -7.99
N GLN A 95 -5.98 20.94 -7.43
CA GLN A 95 -4.77 21.74 -7.43
C GLN A 95 -4.21 21.95 -8.83
N ALA A 96 -4.32 20.93 -9.67
CA ALA A 96 -3.81 21.02 -11.03
C ALA A 96 -4.71 21.87 -11.94
N ILE A 97 -6.03 21.79 -11.72
CA ILE A 97 -7.00 22.43 -12.61
C ILE A 97 -7.74 23.56 -11.88
N GLY A 98 -7.95 23.37 -10.58
CA GLY A 98 -8.82 24.24 -9.80
C GLY A 98 -8.28 25.62 -9.56
N ILE A 99 -6.97 25.80 -9.65
CA ILE A 99 -6.38 27.14 -9.56
C ILE A 99 -6.94 28.01 -10.67
N ASP A 100 -7.03 27.46 -11.85
CA ASP A 100 -7.58 28.15 -13.00
C ASP A 100 -9.07 28.43 -12.85
N LEU A 101 -9.78 27.53 -12.19
CA LEU A 101 -11.21 27.69 -11.98
C LEU A 101 -11.54 28.67 -10.87
N MET A 102 -10.62 28.84 -9.95
CA MET A 102 -10.79 29.71 -8.80
C MET A 102 -10.28 31.13 -9.03
N SER A 103 -9.54 31.30 -10.04
CA SER A 103 -8.98 32.62 -10.40
C SER A 103 -9.93 33.46 -11.21
#